data_97eec7c4c514c273c07622716b0e9849
#
_entry.id   97eec7c4c514c273c07622716b0e9849
#
_cell.length_a   1.000
_cell.length_b   1.000
_cell.length_c   1.000
_cell.angle_alpha   90.00
_cell.angle_beta   90.00
_cell.angle_gamma   90.00
#
_symmetry.space_group_name_H-M   'P 1'
#
loop_
_entity.id
_entity.type
_entity.pdbx_description
1 polymer ?
#
loop_
_entity_poly.entity_id
_entity_poly.type
_entity_poly.pdbx_seq_one_letter_code
_entity_poly.pdbx_strand_id
1 'polypeptide(L)'
;RSAVPLKLDLSRGCPAEIRAVFTGPWPSIRTPFTKDGRIDEAALRGQLDFAVEAKAKAVVLTWGDSLFSILTDDEIAAVTKTVVAHVNRRVFVVAATNRWWTGKAAEFAAYCAGLGADMVMGLPPDWAASTTVDMLVPYYGALAEHLPVMLVTNYLGSRGTRFALDLCQRLLKEVPGVIAVKDDLCDDTIRKICLLTHDRWALSAGGQKK
;
A
#
# COMPACT_ATOMS: atom_id res chain seq x y z
N ARG A 1 -16.97 -17.51 11.36
CA ARG A 1 -17.85 -16.86 10.34
C ARG A 1 -16.95 -16.54 9.15
N SER A 2 -17.14 -17.23 8.01
CA SER A 2 -16.48 -16.88 6.76
C SER A 2 -16.99 -15.50 6.34
N ALA A 3 -16.14 -14.49 6.46
CA ALA A 3 -16.46 -13.18 5.91
C ALA A 3 -16.31 -13.28 4.40
N VAL A 4 -17.44 -13.31 3.70
CA VAL A 4 -17.48 -12.96 2.28
C VAL A 4 -16.84 -11.58 2.18
N PRO A 5 -15.82 -11.37 1.32
CA PRO A 5 -15.30 -10.02 1.11
C PRO A 5 -16.47 -9.16 0.66
N LEU A 6 -16.80 -8.11 1.43
CA LEU A 6 -17.73 -7.11 0.97
C LEU A 6 -17.19 -6.61 -0.37
N LYS A 7 -17.96 -6.82 -1.45
CA LYS A 7 -17.68 -6.12 -2.71
C LYS A 7 -17.94 -4.64 -2.45
N LEU A 8 -16.89 -3.92 -2.07
CA LEU A 8 -16.95 -2.49 -1.86
C LEU A 8 -17.24 -1.81 -3.20
N ASP A 9 -18.26 -0.97 -3.24
CA ASP A 9 -18.48 -0.10 -4.40
C ASP A 9 -17.45 1.05 -4.36
N LEU A 10 -16.39 0.89 -5.12
CA LEU A 10 -15.30 1.89 -5.23
C LEU A 10 -15.54 2.91 -6.35
N SER A 11 -16.65 2.83 -7.08
CA SER A 11 -16.96 3.73 -8.20
C SER A 11 -17.07 5.20 -7.77
N ARG A 12 -17.42 5.43 -6.51
CA ARG A 12 -17.53 6.77 -5.90
C ARG A 12 -16.28 7.21 -5.14
N GLY A 13 -15.20 6.43 -5.19
CA GLY A 13 -13.95 6.67 -4.47
C GLY A 13 -13.85 5.92 -3.15
N CYS A 14 -13.03 6.42 -2.21
CA CYS A 14 -12.78 5.77 -0.94
C CYS A 14 -14.04 5.73 -0.06
N PRO A 15 -14.54 4.54 0.30
CA PRO A 15 -15.67 4.40 1.21
C PRO A 15 -15.42 5.06 2.57
N ALA A 16 -16.49 5.54 3.20
CA ALA A 16 -16.40 6.27 4.47
C ALA A 16 -15.75 5.44 5.58
N GLU A 17 -16.04 4.15 5.65
CA GLU A 17 -15.45 3.22 6.61
C GLU A 17 -13.93 3.04 6.42
N ILE A 18 -13.45 3.00 5.18
CA ILE A 18 -12.02 2.96 4.87
C ILE A 18 -11.39 4.32 5.16
N ARG A 19 -12.05 5.42 4.77
CA ARG A 19 -11.56 6.78 5.04
C ARG A 19 -11.40 7.04 6.54
N ALA A 20 -12.28 6.51 7.38
CA ALA A 20 -12.19 6.62 8.83
C ALA A 20 -10.93 5.94 9.42
N VAL A 21 -10.38 4.92 8.75
CA VAL A 21 -9.12 4.28 9.15
C VAL A 21 -7.94 5.25 8.99
N PHE A 22 -8.01 6.17 8.02
CA PHE A 22 -6.93 7.14 7.73
C PHE A 22 -6.83 8.28 8.77
N THR A 23 -7.62 8.26 9.83
CA THR A 23 -7.63 9.29 10.87
C THR A 23 -6.67 9.03 12.03
N GLY A 24 -5.94 7.93 12.02
CA GLY A 24 -5.08 7.54 13.13
C GLY A 24 -3.66 7.16 12.68
N PRO A 25 -2.78 6.81 13.62
CA PRO A 25 -1.44 6.38 13.28
C PRO A 25 -1.47 5.04 12.54
N TRP A 26 -0.60 4.92 11.54
CA TRP A 26 -0.36 3.74 10.74
C TRP A 26 1.10 3.33 10.86
N PRO A 27 1.47 2.50 11.84
CA PRO A 27 2.84 2.06 11.96
C PRO A 27 3.25 1.20 10.76
N SER A 28 4.40 1.50 10.20
CA SER A 28 5.11 0.59 9.30
C SER A 28 5.67 -0.57 10.11
N ILE A 29 5.35 -1.78 9.69
CA ILE A 29 5.88 -2.99 10.34
C ILE A 29 7.26 -3.31 9.75
N ARG A 30 8.26 -3.40 10.60
CA ARG A 30 9.62 -3.77 10.21
C ARG A 30 9.79 -5.28 10.25
N THR A 31 10.56 -5.83 9.32
CA THR A 31 10.94 -7.24 9.38
C THR A 31 12.12 -7.39 10.33
N PRO A 32 11.94 -8.01 11.51
CA PRO A 32 13.04 -8.26 12.44
C PRO A 32 13.81 -9.52 12.02
N PHE A 33 15.09 -9.56 12.38
CA PHE A 33 15.97 -10.70 12.13
C PHE A 33 16.59 -11.21 13.42
N THR A 34 16.77 -12.51 13.47
CA THR A 34 17.58 -13.18 14.49
C THR A 34 19.06 -12.90 14.26
N LYS A 35 19.92 -13.24 15.24
CA LYS A 35 21.37 -13.03 15.12
C LYS A 35 22.02 -13.83 13.98
N ASP A 36 21.41 -14.91 13.56
CA ASP A 36 21.84 -15.76 12.43
C ASP A 36 21.20 -15.37 11.09
N GLY A 37 20.50 -14.21 11.04
CA GLY A 37 19.98 -13.61 9.81
C GLY A 37 18.64 -14.17 9.32
N ARG A 38 17.96 -15.00 10.08
CA ARG A 38 16.60 -15.47 9.75
C ARG A 38 15.55 -14.45 10.22
N ILE A 39 14.40 -14.43 9.57
CA ILE A 39 13.27 -13.60 10.02
C ILE A 39 12.84 -14.07 11.43
N ASP A 40 12.78 -13.13 12.37
CA ASP A 40 12.30 -13.37 13.72
C ASP A 40 10.78 -13.19 13.80
N GLU A 41 10.08 -14.30 13.60
CA GLU A 41 8.62 -14.26 13.61
C GLU A 41 8.02 -13.93 15.00
N ALA A 42 8.70 -14.25 16.08
CA ALA A 42 8.22 -13.91 17.41
C ALA A 42 8.29 -12.40 17.64
N ALA A 43 9.40 -11.78 17.28
CA ALA A 43 9.54 -10.33 17.35
C ALA A 43 8.59 -9.62 16.38
N LEU A 44 8.33 -10.18 15.18
CA LEU A 44 7.35 -9.65 14.23
C LEU A 44 5.93 -9.61 14.84
N ARG A 45 5.50 -10.72 15.45
CA ARG A 45 4.20 -10.78 16.14
C ARG A 45 4.13 -9.82 17.32
N GLY A 46 5.21 -9.67 18.09
CA GLY A 46 5.28 -8.70 19.18
C GLY A 46 5.09 -7.24 18.72
N GLN A 47 5.66 -6.87 17.56
CA GLN A 47 5.40 -5.55 16.97
C GLN A 47 3.92 -5.35 16.61
N LEU A 48 3.28 -6.38 16.06
CA LEU A 48 1.87 -6.33 15.69
C LEU A 48 0.97 -6.21 16.90
N ASP A 49 1.25 -6.96 17.97
CA ASP A 49 0.50 -6.87 19.22
C ASP A 49 0.67 -5.49 19.85
N PHE A 50 1.89 -4.94 19.87
CA PHE A 50 2.12 -3.57 20.32
C PHE A 50 1.31 -2.55 19.50
N ALA A 51 1.27 -2.68 18.16
CA ALA A 51 0.48 -1.79 17.32
C ALA A 51 -1.03 -1.87 17.66
N VAL A 52 -1.54 -3.07 17.88
CA VAL A 52 -2.96 -3.29 18.26
C VAL A 52 -3.24 -2.70 19.64
N GLU A 53 -2.38 -2.94 20.63
CA GLU A 53 -2.50 -2.41 21.98
C GLU A 53 -2.43 -0.87 22.01
N ALA A 54 -1.56 -0.29 21.19
CA ALA A 54 -1.45 1.15 20.97
C ALA A 54 -2.65 1.74 20.19
N LYS A 55 -3.64 0.91 19.84
CA LYS A 55 -4.85 1.30 19.10
C LYS A 55 -4.58 1.94 17.74
N ALA A 56 -3.53 1.46 17.05
CA ALA A 56 -3.34 1.78 15.65
C ALA A 56 -4.60 1.42 14.86
N LYS A 57 -4.93 2.23 13.86
CA LYS A 57 -6.09 1.95 12.99
C LYS A 57 -5.73 0.97 11.88
N ALA A 58 -4.48 0.98 11.47
CA ALA A 58 -3.95 0.09 10.45
C ALA A 58 -2.50 -0.26 10.75
N VAL A 59 -2.01 -1.32 10.15
CA VAL A 59 -0.58 -1.60 9.99
C VAL A 59 -0.26 -1.63 8.51
N VAL A 60 0.93 -1.15 8.13
CA VAL A 60 1.34 -1.07 6.75
C VAL A 60 2.68 -1.79 6.52
N LEU A 61 2.70 -2.64 5.51
CA LEU A 61 3.94 -3.18 4.96
C LEU A 61 4.44 -2.23 3.87
N THR A 62 5.74 -2.06 3.78
CA THR A 62 6.36 -1.13 2.82
C THR A 62 7.63 -1.72 2.23
N TRP A 63 7.99 -1.24 1.04
CA TRP A 63 9.23 -1.63 0.40
C TRP A 63 10.47 -1.26 1.23
N GLY A 64 10.48 -0.08 1.84
CA GLY A 64 11.59 0.43 2.64
C GLY A 64 11.58 -0.09 4.08
N ASP A 65 10.63 0.36 4.89
CA ASP A 65 10.61 0.06 6.33
C ASP A 65 10.45 -1.43 6.64
N SER A 66 9.63 -2.16 5.84
CA SER A 66 9.50 -3.62 5.99
C SER A 66 10.65 -4.40 5.34
N LEU A 67 11.64 -3.70 4.80
CA LEU A 67 12.84 -4.26 4.18
C LEU A 67 12.58 -5.16 2.97
N PHE A 68 11.45 -4.98 2.29
CA PHE A 68 11.12 -5.76 1.07
C PHE A 68 12.15 -5.57 -0.03
N SER A 69 12.95 -4.49 0.04
CA SER A 69 14.08 -4.24 -0.87
C SER A 69 15.21 -5.28 -0.79
N ILE A 70 15.32 -6.01 0.32
CA ILE A 70 16.38 -6.99 0.57
C ILE A 70 15.86 -8.41 0.81
N LEU A 71 14.55 -8.58 0.95
CA LEU A 71 13.93 -9.88 1.10
C LEU A 71 13.73 -10.57 -0.25
N THR A 72 13.76 -11.88 -0.24
CA THR A 72 13.30 -12.70 -1.38
C THR A 72 11.77 -12.62 -1.51
N ASP A 73 11.25 -12.99 -2.67
CA ASP A 73 9.80 -12.99 -2.91
C ASP A 73 9.06 -13.93 -1.96
N ASP A 74 9.65 -15.09 -1.65
CA ASP A 74 9.08 -16.06 -0.70
C ASP A 74 9.06 -15.49 0.73
N GLU A 75 10.08 -14.78 1.13
CA GLU A 75 10.14 -14.11 2.43
C GLU A 75 9.11 -12.98 2.52
N ILE A 76 8.92 -12.19 1.45
CA ILE A 76 7.87 -11.15 1.37
C ILE A 76 6.49 -11.79 1.53
N ALA A 77 6.24 -12.90 0.84
CA ALA A 77 4.99 -13.64 0.95
C ALA A 77 4.78 -14.20 2.36
N ALA A 78 5.81 -14.77 2.97
CA ALA A 78 5.77 -15.32 4.32
C ALA A 78 5.51 -14.23 5.39
N VAL A 79 6.23 -13.10 5.32
CA VAL A 79 6.01 -11.95 6.21
C VAL A 79 4.59 -11.42 6.07
N THR A 80 4.10 -11.24 4.84
CA THR A 80 2.75 -10.76 4.58
C THR A 80 1.70 -11.71 5.17
N LYS A 81 1.88 -13.03 4.97
CA LYS A 81 1.01 -14.06 5.55
C LYS A 81 1.00 -14.00 7.07
N THR A 82 2.17 -13.91 7.69
CA THR A 82 2.30 -13.82 9.16
C THR A 82 1.62 -12.57 9.69
N VAL A 83 1.80 -11.42 9.04
CA VAL A 83 1.16 -10.15 9.44
C VAL A 83 -0.36 -10.26 9.36
N VAL A 84 -0.91 -10.68 8.22
CA VAL A 84 -2.37 -10.78 8.04
C VAL A 84 -2.98 -11.79 9.01
N ALA A 85 -2.40 -12.97 9.13
CA ALA A 85 -2.89 -14.02 10.02
C ALA A 85 -2.82 -13.62 11.50
N HIS A 86 -1.73 -12.99 11.93
CA HIS A 86 -1.56 -12.61 13.35
C HIS A 86 -2.44 -11.41 13.71
N VAL A 87 -2.54 -10.42 12.83
CA VAL A 87 -3.46 -9.28 13.02
C VAL A 87 -4.92 -9.76 13.14
N ASN A 88 -5.29 -10.78 12.39
CA ASN A 88 -6.60 -11.43 12.48
C ASN A 88 -7.78 -10.42 12.55
N ARG A 89 -7.81 -9.46 11.64
CA ARG A 89 -8.85 -8.41 11.54
C ARG A 89 -8.98 -7.48 12.75
N ARG A 90 -8.01 -7.47 13.66
CA ARG A 90 -7.99 -6.53 14.81
C ARG A 90 -7.74 -5.09 14.37
N VAL A 91 -6.98 -4.91 13.31
CA VAL A 91 -6.72 -3.62 12.64
C VAL A 91 -6.66 -3.83 11.13
N PHE A 92 -6.76 -2.74 10.37
CA PHE A 92 -6.67 -2.75 8.91
C PHE A 92 -5.25 -3.10 8.45
N VAL A 93 -5.10 -3.93 7.44
CA VAL A 93 -3.79 -4.36 6.92
C VAL A 93 -3.60 -3.87 5.49
N VAL A 94 -2.58 -3.04 5.29
CA VAL A 94 -2.10 -2.65 3.96
C VAL A 94 -0.88 -3.48 3.60
N ALA A 95 -1.03 -4.39 2.65
CA ALA A 95 0.08 -5.11 2.03
C ALA A 95 0.82 -4.19 1.04
N ALA A 96 2.02 -4.58 0.62
CA ALA A 96 2.77 -3.84 -0.39
C ALA A 96 3.40 -4.78 -1.41
N THR A 97 3.40 -4.35 -2.69
CA THR A 97 4.20 -5.05 -3.71
C THR A 97 5.68 -4.69 -3.57
N ASN A 98 6.53 -5.53 -4.13
CA ASN A 98 7.88 -5.13 -4.51
C ASN A 98 7.85 -4.51 -5.92
N ARG A 99 8.98 -4.06 -6.44
CA ARG A 99 9.14 -3.51 -7.79
C ARG A 99 9.03 -4.60 -8.86
N TRP A 100 7.92 -5.32 -8.85
CA TRP A 100 7.65 -6.38 -9.81
C TRP A 100 6.94 -5.85 -11.06
N TRP A 101 7.12 -6.55 -12.18
CA TRP A 101 6.33 -6.33 -13.38
C TRP A 101 4.84 -6.62 -13.10
N THR A 102 3.97 -6.07 -13.94
CA THR A 102 2.51 -6.03 -13.74
C THR A 102 1.90 -7.38 -13.37
N GLY A 103 2.20 -8.45 -14.12
CA GLY A 103 1.62 -9.77 -13.87
C GLY A 103 1.98 -10.31 -12.48
N LYS A 104 3.27 -10.22 -12.09
CA LYS A 104 3.71 -10.68 -10.78
C LYS A 104 3.12 -9.82 -9.64
N ALA A 105 3.00 -8.53 -9.84
CA ALA A 105 2.38 -7.65 -8.87
C ALA A 105 0.88 -7.97 -8.68
N ALA A 106 0.17 -8.29 -9.78
CA ALA A 106 -1.23 -8.72 -9.75
C ALA A 106 -1.39 -10.08 -9.06
N GLU A 107 -0.55 -11.07 -9.36
CA GLU A 107 -0.54 -12.36 -8.66
C GLU A 107 -0.34 -12.20 -7.15
N PHE A 108 0.56 -11.32 -6.75
CA PHE A 108 0.77 -11.03 -5.33
C PHE A 108 -0.42 -10.28 -4.70
N ALA A 109 -1.08 -9.37 -5.43
CA ALA A 109 -2.30 -8.72 -4.96
C ALA A 109 -3.43 -9.75 -4.75
N ALA A 110 -3.58 -10.71 -5.68
CA ALA A 110 -4.51 -11.83 -5.52
C ALA A 110 -4.18 -12.70 -4.31
N TYR A 111 -2.89 -13.00 -4.09
CA TYR A 111 -2.43 -13.71 -2.89
C TYR A 111 -2.79 -12.96 -1.60
N CYS A 112 -2.53 -11.66 -1.54
CA CYS A 112 -2.87 -10.81 -0.39
C CYS A 112 -4.39 -10.78 -0.13
N ALA A 113 -5.21 -10.71 -1.20
CA ALA A 113 -6.66 -10.79 -1.10
C ALA A 113 -7.11 -12.13 -0.52
N GLY A 114 -6.53 -13.23 -0.98
CA GLY A 114 -6.78 -14.58 -0.46
C GLY A 114 -6.42 -14.76 1.01
N LEU A 115 -5.41 -14.06 1.49
CA LEU A 115 -5.04 -14.01 2.91
C LEU A 115 -6.01 -13.18 3.75
N GLY A 116 -6.72 -12.22 3.15
CA GLY A 116 -7.62 -11.30 3.83
C GLY A 116 -6.97 -9.97 4.20
N ALA A 117 -5.94 -9.53 3.48
CA ALA A 117 -5.47 -8.15 3.53
C ALA A 117 -6.57 -7.19 3.03
N ASP A 118 -6.57 -5.96 3.52
CA ASP A 118 -7.64 -5.00 3.24
C ASP A 118 -7.32 -4.08 2.06
N MET A 119 -6.03 -3.87 1.77
CA MET A 119 -5.54 -2.96 0.73
C MET A 119 -4.14 -3.40 0.28
N VAL A 120 -3.77 -3.05 -0.94
CA VAL A 120 -2.40 -3.21 -1.45
C VAL A 120 -1.81 -1.88 -1.88
N MET A 121 -0.60 -1.59 -1.46
CA MET A 121 0.20 -0.47 -1.93
C MET A 121 1.03 -0.92 -3.14
N GLY A 122 0.78 -0.29 -4.30
CA GLY A 122 1.48 -0.60 -5.54
C GLY A 122 2.80 0.16 -5.66
N LEU A 123 3.91 -0.57 -5.86
CA LEU A 123 5.21 0.01 -6.18
C LEU A 123 5.65 -0.48 -7.57
N PRO A 124 5.49 0.34 -8.63
CA PRO A 124 5.84 -0.08 -9.98
C PRO A 124 7.36 -0.19 -10.17
N PRO A 125 7.82 -1.00 -11.16
CA PRO A 125 9.24 -1.17 -11.48
C PRO A 125 9.75 0.01 -12.32
N ASP A 126 9.80 1.21 -11.74
CA ASP A 126 10.25 2.43 -12.41
C ASP A 126 11.77 2.58 -12.34
N TRP A 127 12.48 1.95 -13.28
CA TRP A 127 13.92 2.11 -13.41
C TRP A 127 14.26 3.38 -14.19
N ALA A 128 15.07 4.24 -13.59
CA ALA A 128 15.59 5.47 -14.20
C ALA A 128 14.50 6.36 -14.86
N ALA A 129 13.33 6.42 -14.23
CA ALA A 129 12.17 7.16 -14.74
C ALA A 129 11.69 6.72 -16.15
N SER A 130 11.79 5.41 -16.44
CA SER A 130 11.46 4.84 -17.75
C SER A 130 9.98 4.58 -17.98
N THR A 131 9.17 4.46 -16.91
CA THR A 131 7.74 4.20 -17.07
C THR A 131 6.96 5.42 -17.55
N THR A 132 5.93 5.19 -18.34
CA THR A 132 4.99 6.23 -18.78
C THR A 132 3.67 6.13 -18.03
N VAL A 133 2.84 7.16 -18.09
CA VAL A 133 1.49 7.11 -17.52
C VAL A 133 0.67 5.98 -18.16
N ASP A 134 0.82 5.76 -19.47
CA ASP A 134 0.16 4.67 -20.19
C ASP A 134 0.57 3.28 -19.72
N MET A 135 1.78 3.12 -19.18
CA MET A 135 2.23 1.87 -18.56
C MET A 135 1.74 1.72 -17.12
N LEU A 136 1.66 2.83 -16.39
CA LEU A 136 1.29 2.82 -14.98
C LEU A 136 -0.22 2.64 -14.75
N VAL A 137 -1.08 3.19 -15.61
CA VAL A 137 -2.52 3.02 -15.47
C VAL A 137 -2.93 1.54 -15.51
N PRO A 138 -2.55 0.73 -16.50
CA PRO A 138 -2.86 -0.71 -16.47
C PRO A 138 -2.16 -1.46 -15.34
N TYR A 139 -0.97 -1.04 -14.88
CA TYR A 139 -0.34 -1.63 -13.70
C TYR A 139 -1.24 -1.50 -12.46
N TYR A 140 -1.72 -0.31 -12.16
CA TYR A 140 -2.63 -0.09 -11.02
C TYR A 140 -4.00 -0.76 -11.26
N GLY A 141 -4.47 -0.80 -12.50
CA GLY A 141 -5.68 -1.52 -12.88
C GLY A 141 -5.62 -3.00 -12.52
N ALA A 142 -4.52 -3.66 -12.85
CA ALA A 142 -4.32 -5.08 -12.55
C ALA A 142 -4.29 -5.38 -11.04
N LEU A 143 -3.73 -4.49 -10.22
CA LEU A 143 -3.82 -4.65 -8.76
C LEU A 143 -5.25 -4.45 -8.25
N ALA A 144 -5.95 -3.46 -8.81
CA ALA A 144 -7.30 -3.07 -8.41
C ALA A 144 -8.37 -4.13 -8.71
N GLU A 145 -8.08 -5.10 -9.57
CA GLU A 145 -8.94 -6.28 -9.79
C GLU A 145 -9.04 -7.18 -8.54
N HIS A 146 -8.08 -7.10 -7.64
CA HIS A 146 -7.95 -8.00 -6.49
C HIS A 146 -8.20 -7.32 -5.15
N LEU A 147 -7.70 -6.10 -4.96
CA LEU A 147 -7.80 -5.33 -3.72
C LEU A 147 -7.93 -3.83 -3.99
N PRO A 148 -8.53 -3.06 -3.06
CA PRO A 148 -8.36 -1.61 -3.06
C PRO A 148 -6.88 -1.24 -3.10
N VAL A 149 -6.53 -0.21 -3.86
CA VAL A 149 -5.13 0.16 -4.13
C VAL A 149 -4.78 1.50 -3.52
N MET A 150 -3.60 1.56 -2.90
CA MET A 150 -2.95 2.77 -2.45
C MET A 150 -1.80 3.12 -3.40
N LEU A 151 -1.82 4.33 -3.95
CA LEU A 151 -0.70 4.93 -4.65
C LEU A 151 0.35 5.38 -3.63
N VAL A 152 1.62 5.06 -3.85
CA VAL A 152 2.74 5.62 -3.07
C VAL A 152 3.48 6.64 -3.92
N THR A 153 3.80 7.80 -3.35
CA THR A 153 4.33 8.93 -4.14
C THR A 153 5.85 8.96 -4.26
N ASN A 154 6.59 8.10 -3.54
CA ASN A 154 8.05 8.20 -3.45
C ASN A 154 8.76 8.18 -4.81
N TYR A 155 8.33 7.34 -5.75
CA TYR A 155 8.91 7.28 -7.09
C TYR A 155 8.53 8.48 -7.98
N LEU A 156 7.47 9.20 -7.63
CA LEU A 156 7.03 10.38 -8.38
C LEU A 156 7.94 11.58 -8.18
N GLY A 157 8.74 11.60 -7.10
CA GLY A 157 9.64 12.71 -6.81
C GLY A 157 10.65 13.02 -7.92
N SER A 158 11.13 11.99 -8.63
CA SER A 158 12.03 12.13 -9.77
C SER A 158 11.32 12.45 -11.09
N ARG A 159 9.97 12.38 -11.13
CA ARG A 159 9.17 12.51 -12.35
C ARG A 159 8.61 13.91 -12.55
N GLY A 160 8.60 14.72 -11.49
CA GLY A 160 8.04 16.07 -11.49
C GLY A 160 6.52 16.13 -11.37
N THR A 161 6.04 17.29 -10.95
CA THR A 161 4.62 17.54 -10.61
C THR A 161 3.67 17.24 -11.76
N ARG A 162 4.04 17.62 -13.00
CA ARG A 162 3.16 17.41 -14.17
C ARG A 162 2.86 15.93 -14.39
N PHE A 163 3.88 15.10 -14.36
CA PHE A 163 3.73 13.64 -14.50
C PHE A 163 2.85 13.06 -13.39
N ALA A 164 3.10 13.47 -12.15
CA ALA A 164 2.33 12.99 -11.00
C ALA A 164 0.84 13.34 -11.10
N LEU A 165 0.52 14.57 -11.52
CA LEU A 165 -0.87 15.01 -11.71
C LEU A 165 -1.55 14.29 -12.88
N ASP A 166 -0.85 14.10 -14.00
CA ASP A 166 -1.37 13.38 -15.16
C ASP A 166 -1.72 11.93 -14.79
N LEU A 167 -0.81 11.26 -14.08
CA LEU A 167 -1.08 9.92 -13.56
C LEU A 167 -2.30 9.90 -12.64
N CYS A 168 -2.39 10.81 -11.67
CA CYS A 168 -3.53 10.85 -10.75
C CYS A 168 -4.86 11.13 -11.49
N GLN A 169 -4.88 12.03 -12.46
CA GLN A 169 -6.07 12.31 -13.27
C GLN A 169 -6.54 11.07 -14.04
N ARG A 170 -5.59 10.34 -14.64
CA ARG A 170 -5.90 9.11 -15.37
C ARG A 170 -6.40 8.01 -14.43
N LEU A 171 -5.76 7.83 -13.28
CA LEU A 171 -6.21 6.84 -12.29
C LEU A 171 -7.60 7.15 -11.74
N LEU A 172 -7.91 8.41 -11.43
CA LEU A 172 -9.26 8.83 -11.00
C LEU A 172 -10.34 8.48 -12.01
N LYS A 173 -10.02 8.56 -13.30
CA LYS A 173 -10.96 8.30 -14.40
C LYS A 173 -11.07 6.83 -14.75
N GLU A 174 -9.95 6.10 -14.77
CA GLU A 174 -9.83 4.79 -15.41
C GLU A 174 -9.71 3.63 -14.41
N VAL A 175 -9.26 3.91 -13.17
CA VAL A 175 -9.02 2.88 -12.16
C VAL A 175 -9.70 3.25 -10.83
N PRO A 176 -11.03 3.07 -10.71
CA PRO A 176 -11.78 3.44 -9.51
C PRO A 176 -11.33 2.68 -8.25
N GLY A 177 -10.65 1.55 -8.41
CA GLY A 177 -10.06 0.80 -7.30
C GLY A 177 -8.83 1.44 -6.65
N VAL A 178 -8.23 2.48 -7.25
CA VAL A 178 -7.26 3.33 -6.56
C VAL A 178 -8.05 4.33 -5.70
N ILE A 179 -7.97 4.17 -4.39
CA ILE A 179 -8.79 4.92 -3.42
C ILE A 179 -7.99 5.64 -2.34
N ALA A 180 -6.68 5.49 -2.35
CA ALA A 180 -5.83 6.09 -1.34
C ALA A 180 -4.48 6.50 -1.91
N VAL A 181 -3.82 7.45 -1.25
CA VAL A 181 -2.45 7.85 -1.54
C VAL A 181 -1.62 7.94 -0.26
N LYS A 182 -0.44 7.34 -0.28
CA LYS A 182 0.58 7.51 0.76
C LYS A 182 1.60 8.54 0.28
N ASP A 183 1.68 9.63 1.00
CA ASP A 183 2.63 10.69 0.70
C ASP A 183 4.00 10.43 1.33
N ASP A 184 5.03 10.39 0.47
CA ASP A 184 6.43 10.34 0.85
C ASP A 184 7.21 11.58 0.33
N LEU A 185 6.56 12.52 -0.37
CA LEU A 185 7.20 13.71 -0.96
C LEU A 185 7.25 14.89 0.01
N CYS A 186 6.15 15.15 0.73
CA CYS A 186 5.99 16.28 1.66
C CYS A 186 6.32 17.65 1.02
N ASP A 187 5.90 17.88 -0.24
CA ASP A 187 6.20 19.08 -1.02
C ASP A 187 4.95 19.66 -1.71
N ASP A 188 5.13 20.63 -2.61
CA ASP A 188 4.04 21.23 -3.35
C ASP A 188 3.33 20.27 -4.32
N THR A 189 4.00 19.22 -4.76
CA THR A 189 3.41 18.19 -5.62
C THR A 189 2.29 17.45 -4.90
N ILE A 190 2.53 17.01 -3.65
CA ILE A 190 1.48 16.34 -2.88
C ILE A 190 0.32 17.27 -2.55
N ARG A 191 0.58 18.52 -2.26
CA ARG A 191 -0.50 19.50 -2.06
C ARG A 191 -1.42 19.58 -3.28
N LYS A 192 -0.86 19.60 -4.48
CA LYS A 192 -1.64 19.59 -5.73
C LYS A 192 -2.36 18.26 -5.96
N ILE A 193 -1.73 17.13 -5.64
CA ILE A 193 -2.40 15.82 -5.68
C ILE A 193 -3.58 15.82 -4.71
N CYS A 194 -3.42 16.31 -3.48
CA CYS A 194 -4.51 16.41 -2.52
C CYS A 194 -5.69 17.23 -3.04
N LEU A 195 -5.42 18.42 -3.60
CA LEU A 195 -6.46 19.26 -4.19
C LEU A 195 -7.21 18.59 -5.34
N LEU A 196 -6.53 17.73 -6.10
CA LEU A 196 -7.10 16.98 -7.20
C LEU A 196 -7.95 15.78 -6.74
N THR A 197 -7.57 15.14 -5.60
CA THR A 197 -8.06 13.81 -5.26
C THR A 197 -8.85 13.71 -3.95
N HIS A 198 -8.93 14.78 -3.15
CA HIS A 198 -9.43 14.76 -1.77
C HIS A 198 -10.85 14.25 -1.60
N ASP A 199 -11.71 14.45 -2.58
CA ASP A 199 -13.09 13.98 -2.60
C ASP A 199 -13.21 12.47 -2.91
N ARG A 200 -12.22 11.93 -3.62
CA ARG A 200 -12.22 10.54 -4.10
C ARG A 200 -11.25 9.63 -3.35
N TRP A 201 -10.10 10.12 -2.93
CA TRP A 201 -9.06 9.33 -2.26
C TRP A 201 -8.88 9.71 -0.80
N ALA A 202 -8.50 8.73 0.01
CA ALA A 202 -7.97 8.99 1.35
C ALA A 202 -6.47 9.30 1.28
N LEU A 203 -5.99 10.15 2.17
CA LEU A 203 -4.60 10.57 2.23
C LEU A 203 -3.94 10.09 3.51
N SER A 204 -2.75 9.49 3.38
CA SER A 204 -1.85 9.18 4.48
C SER A 204 -0.51 9.87 4.26
N ALA A 205 -0.05 10.68 5.22
CA ALA A 205 1.28 11.25 5.20
C ALA A 205 2.29 10.23 5.75
N GLY A 206 3.34 9.96 4.99
CA GLY A 206 4.39 9.00 5.34
C GLY A 206 5.80 9.59 5.34
N GLY A 207 5.94 10.78 4.81
CA GLY A 207 7.23 11.45 4.71
C GLY A 207 7.62 12.15 6.02
N GLN A 208 8.92 12.09 6.32
CA GLN A 208 9.54 12.88 7.37
C GLN A 208 10.42 13.93 6.70
N LYS A 209 9.90 15.14 6.48
CA LYS A 209 10.77 16.29 6.25
C LYS A 209 11.05 16.99 7.57
N LYS A 210 12.32 17.14 7.86
CA LYS A 210 12.80 17.97 8.96
C LYS A 210 12.59 19.45 8.64
#